data_81d7f3ed483627a0a66ed07aa742de09
#
_entry.id   81d7f3ed483627a0a66ed07aa742de09
#
_cell.length_a   1.000
_cell.length_b   1.000
_cell.length_c   1.000
_cell.angle_alpha   90.00
_cell.angle_beta   90.00
_cell.angle_gamma   90.00
#
_symmetry.space_group_name_H-M   'P 1'
#
loop_
_entity.id
_entity.type
_entity.pdbx_description
1 polymer ?
#
loop_
_entity_poly.entity_id
_entity_poly.type
_entity_poly.pdbx_seq_one_letter_code
_entity_poly.pdbx_strand_id
1 'polypeptide(L)'
;LEFKNKEILKLEKLKYDFFKGASHELKTPLASLKIILENMKYNIGKYKERDIYINECIEIVDSLTKNISQILSVHSIENLNNDEEYLKINDTLEDILKKYEILANQKKITVNNYILDENVYIGKTALKIILSNLISNAVKYTDVNGVINIGIVNDWLYIENSYGNNKISNMDKIFDVKFDLNKENSNGLGLYIVSNILNNYNIEYKALQDEEFFIFKIKIFS
;
A
#
# COMPACT_ATOMS: atom_id res chain seq x y z
N LEU A 1 5.25 -34.51 10.20
CA LEU A 1 5.69 -34.41 8.81
C LEU A 1 4.54 -33.93 7.89
N GLU A 2 3.36 -34.52 7.93
CA GLU A 2 2.20 -34.12 7.09
C GLU A 2 1.75 -32.66 7.33
N PHE A 3 1.70 -32.20 8.57
CA PHE A 3 1.29 -30.83 8.88
C PHE A 3 2.26 -29.80 8.30
N LYS A 4 3.58 -30.02 8.46
CA LYS A 4 4.62 -29.13 7.86
C LYS A 4 4.58 -29.13 6.35
N ASN A 5 4.34 -30.27 5.71
CA ASN A 5 4.21 -30.34 4.25
C ASN A 5 2.97 -29.57 3.74
N LYS A 6 1.86 -29.62 4.46
CA LYS A 6 0.63 -28.90 4.10
C LYS A 6 0.81 -27.38 4.23
N GLU A 7 1.57 -26.95 5.23
CA GLU A 7 1.91 -25.55 5.46
C GLU A 7 2.85 -25.00 4.37
N ILE A 8 3.88 -25.76 4.01
CA ILE A 8 4.81 -25.44 2.92
C ILE A 8 4.04 -25.31 1.58
N LEU A 9 3.18 -26.28 1.24
CA LEU A 9 2.37 -26.23 0.01
C LEU A 9 1.42 -25.03 -0.02
N LYS A 10 0.88 -24.63 1.14
CA LYS A 10 0.05 -23.42 1.24
C LYS A 10 0.86 -22.16 0.97
N LEU A 11 2.07 -22.05 1.52
CA LEU A 11 2.97 -20.92 1.30
C LEU A 11 3.44 -20.84 -0.16
N GLU A 12 3.81 -21.97 -0.76
CA GLU A 12 4.18 -22.02 -2.19
C GLU A 12 3.03 -21.59 -3.10
N LYS A 13 1.81 -22.03 -2.81
CA LYS A 13 0.64 -21.61 -3.55
C LYS A 13 0.37 -20.12 -3.42
N LEU A 14 0.47 -19.55 -2.22
CA LEU A 14 0.32 -18.11 -1.99
C LEU A 14 1.39 -17.31 -2.75
N LYS A 15 2.63 -17.78 -2.74
CA LYS A 15 3.75 -17.17 -3.48
C LYS A 15 3.49 -17.23 -4.99
N TYR A 16 3.02 -18.36 -5.51
CA TYR A 16 2.67 -18.51 -6.93
C TYR A 16 1.52 -17.57 -7.34
N ASP A 17 0.43 -17.55 -6.56
CA ASP A 17 -0.74 -16.70 -6.82
C ASP A 17 -0.35 -15.20 -6.78
N PHE A 18 0.53 -14.82 -5.85
CA PHE A 18 1.11 -13.48 -5.79
C PHE A 18 1.88 -13.11 -7.07
N PHE A 19 2.85 -13.93 -7.50
CA PHE A 19 3.63 -13.63 -8.72
C PHE A 19 2.78 -13.64 -9.98
N LYS A 20 1.80 -14.52 -10.06
CA LYS A 20 0.85 -14.55 -11.17
C LYS A 20 0.06 -13.27 -11.27
N GLY A 21 -0.47 -12.82 -10.15
CA GLY A 21 -1.22 -11.59 -10.08
C GLY A 21 -0.34 -10.36 -10.33
N ALA A 22 0.82 -10.26 -9.68
CA ALA A 22 1.79 -9.19 -9.92
C ALA A 22 2.17 -9.07 -11.41
N SER A 23 2.37 -10.21 -12.09
CA SER A 23 2.62 -10.24 -13.53
C SER A 23 1.46 -9.68 -14.36
N HIS A 24 0.22 -9.91 -13.94
CA HIS A 24 -0.96 -9.34 -14.58
C HIS A 24 -1.05 -7.83 -14.37
N GLU A 25 -0.81 -7.36 -13.15
CA GLU A 25 -0.81 -5.92 -12.84
C GLU A 25 0.28 -5.13 -13.57
N LEU A 26 1.41 -5.76 -13.88
CA LEU A 26 2.44 -5.13 -14.68
C LEU A 26 2.12 -5.12 -16.17
N LYS A 27 1.48 -6.18 -16.69
CA LYS A 27 1.16 -6.29 -18.12
C LYS A 27 0.14 -5.26 -18.60
N THR A 28 -0.87 -4.94 -17.80
CA THR A 28 -1.94 -4.02 -18.17
C THR A 28 -1.43 -2.60 -18.42
N PRO A 29 -0.76 -1.91 -17.49
CA PRO A 29 -0.22 -0.57 -17.72
C PRO A 29 0.88 -0.57 -18.80
N LEU A 30 1.66 -1.64 -18.91
CA LEU A 30 2.66 -1.77 -19.98
C LEU A 30 2.01 -1.85 -21.36
N ALA A 31 0.89 -2.56 -21.50
CA ALA A 31 0.12 -2.60 -22.74
C ALA A 31 -0.50 -1.23 -23.07
N SER A 32 -1.07 -0.52 -22.07
CA SER A 32 -1.57 0.85 -22.23
C SER A 32 -0.48 1.79 -22.69
N LEU A 33 0.67 1.78 -22.02
CA LEU A 33 1.84 2.60 -22.40
C LEU A 33 2.25 2.34 -23.83
N LYS A 34 2.34 1.08 -24.24
CA LYS A 34 2.68 0.69 -25.61
C LYS A 34 1.68 1.25 -26.63
N ILE A 35 0.38 1.11 -26.37
CA ILE A 35 -0.70 1.63 -27.25
C ILE A 35 -0.59 3.15 -27.40
N ILE A 36 -0.39 3.90 -26.30
CA ILE A 36 -0.24 5.36 -26.33
C ILE A 36 0.97 5.73 -27.21
N LEU A 37 2.13 5.12 -26.96
CA LEU A 37 3.35 5.39 -27.70
C LEU A 37 3.24 5.03 -29.21
N GLU A 38 2.58 3.91 -29.55
CA GLU A 38 2.32 3.55 -30.95
C GLU A 38 1.40 4.55 -31.64
N ASN A 39 0.30 4.97 -30.98
CA ASN A 39 -0.60 5.96 -31.50
C ASN A 39 0.06 7.34 -31.68
N MET A 40 0.93 7.74 -30.76
CA MET A 40 1.75 8.96 -30.89
C MET A 40 2.73 8.84 -32.06
N LYS A 41 3.38 7.68 -32.24
CA LYS A 41 4.34 7.41 -33.32
C LYS A 41 3.70 7.59 -34.69
N TYR A 42 2.47 7.09 -34.83
CA TYR A 42 1.74 7.11 -36.11
C TYR A 42 0.80 8.31 -36.25
N ASN A 43 0.80 9.26 -35.29
CA ASN A 43 -0.07 10.46 -35.28
C ASN A 43 -1.57 10.12 -35.39
N ILE A 44 -2.03 9.08 -34.70
CA ILE A 44 -3.41 8.61 -34.77
C ILE A 44 -4.33 9.49 -33.92
N GLY A 45 -5.38 10.07 -34.51
CA GLY A 45 -6.46 10.80 -33.80
C GLY A 45 -5.94 11.88 -32.85
N LYS A 46 -6.38 11.83 -31.59
CA LYS A 46 -6.04 12.77 -30.52
C LYS A 46 -4.57 12.69 -30.06
N TYR A 47 -3.88 11.58 -30.32
CA TYR A 47 -2.49 11.37 -29.91
C TYR A 47 -1.45 12.19 -30.71
N LYS A 48 -1.91 13.07 -31.61
CA LYS A 48 -1.06 14.08 -32.28
C LYS A 48 -0.53 15.13 -31.30
N GLU A 49 -1.27 15.42 -30.22
CA GLU A 49 -0.87 16.33 -29.15
C GLU A 49 0.09 15.62 -28.16
N ARG A 50 1.31 15.40 -28.63
CA ARG A 50 2.30 14.54 -27.94
C ARG A 50 2.60 14.95 -26.53
N ASP A 51 2.67 16.26 -26.24
CA ASP A 51 3.05 16.76 -24.91
C ASP A 51 2.07 16.33 -23.82
N ILE A 52 0.76 16.26 -24.15
CA ILE A 52 -0.26 15.78 -23.23
C ILE A 52 -0.04 14.30 -22.90
N TYR A 53 0.17 13.48 -23.93
CA TYR A 53 0.30 12.03 -23.79
C TYR A 53 1.66 11.58 -23.28
N ILE A 54 2.71 12.40 -23.40
CA ILE A 54 3.99 12.16 -22.74
C ILE A 54 3.81 12.19 -21.22
N ASN A 55 3.04 13.15 -20.68
CA ASN A 55 2.75 13.19 -19.23
C ASN A 55 1.97 11.96 -18.77
N GLU A 56 0.97 11.52 -19.54
CA GLU A 56 0.24 10.27 -19.25
C GLU A 56 1.19 9.05 -19.26
N CYS A 57 2.13 8.98 -20.20
CA CYS A 57 3.15 7.93 -20.22
C CYS A 57 4.05 7.97 -18.98
N ILE A 58 4.45 9.16 -18.53
CA ILE A 58 5.26 9.33 -17.31
C ILE A 58 4.51 8.83 -16.09
N GLU A 59 3.24 9.17 -15.93
CA GLU A 59 2.39 8.69 -14.83
C GLU A 59 2.28 7.15 -14.82
N ILE A 60 2.13 6.54 -15.99
CA ILE A 60 2.11 5.07 -16.12
C ILE A 60 3.46 4.46 -15.71
N VAL A 61 4.58 5.06 -16.12
CA VAL A 61 5.93 4.59 -15.74
C VAL A 61 6.15 4.71 -14.24
N ASP A 62 5.74 5.82 -13.62
CA ASP A 62 5.85 6.03 -12.17
C ASP A 62 5.02 5.00 -11.39
N SER A 63 3.80 4.72 -11.86
CA SER A 63 2.95 3.68 -11.30
C SER A 63 3.59 2.29 -11.42
N LEU A 64 4.15 1.93 -12.59
CA LEU A 64 4.88 0.69 -12.80
C LEU A 64 6.09 0.57 -11.89
N THR A 65 6.87 1.63 -11.74
CA THR A 65 8.05 1.67 -10.86
C THR A 65 7.66 1.41 -9.40
N LYS A 66 6.56 2.01 -8.96
CA LYS A 66 6.01 1.77 -7.62
C LYS A 66 5.59 0.31 -7.45
N ASN A 67 4.88 -0.26 -8.41
CA ASN A 67 4.44 -1.66 -8.38
C ASN A 67 5.63 -2.63 -8.33
N ILE A 68 6.64 -2.42 -9.15
CA ILE A 68 7.88 -3.22 -9.13
C ILE A 68 8.56 -3.14 -7.78
N SER A 69 8.67 -1.94 -7.20
CA SER A 69 9.26 -1.75 -5.86
C SER A 69 8.48 -2.50 -4.78
N GLN A 70 7.15 -2.52 -4.88
CA GLN A 70 6.29 -3.30 -3.98
C GLN A 70 6.49 -4.81 -4.14
N ILE A 71 6.59 -5.32 -5.37
CA ILE A 71 6.85 -6.74 -5.65
C ILE A 71 8.21 -7.17 -5.09
N LEU A 72 9.24 -6.34 -5.32
CA LEU A 72 10.59 -6.60 -4.81
C LEU A 72 10.64 -6.55 -3.28
N SER A 73 9.85 -5.69 -2.62
CA SER A 73 9.78 -5.64 -1.16
C SER A 73 9.22 -6.93 -0.56
N VAL A 74 8.27 -7.60 -1.22
CA VAL A 74 7.76 -8.91 -0.79
C VAL A 74 8.86 -9.98 -0.86
N HIS A 75 9.70 -9.96 -1.88
CA HIS A 75 10.82 -10.93 -1.97
C HIS A 75 11.92 -10.66 -0.94
N SER A 76 12.12 -9.41 -0.56
CA SER A 76 13.12 -9.05 0.46
C SER A 76 12.63 -9.25 1.90
N ILE A 77 11.33 -9.52 2.14
CA ILE A 77 10.78 -9.77 3.48
C ILE A 77 11.51 -10.95 4.19
N GLU A 78 11.91 -11.97 3.45
CA GLU A 78 12.70 -13.07 3.97
C GLU A 78 14.09 -12.64 4.51
N ASN A 79 14.58 -11.46 4.11
CA ASN A 79 15.88 -10.90 4.48
C ASN A 79 15.80 -9.64 5.36
N LEU A 80 14.58 -9.22 5.77
CA LEU A 80 14.38 -7.98 6.55
C LEU A 80 14.83 -8.07 8.01
N ASN A 81 15.18 -9.26 8.50
CA ASN A 81 15.48 -9.53 9.92
C ASN A 81 16.90 -9.16 10.34
N ASN A 82 17.65 -8.38 9.57
CA ASN A 82 19.06 -8.07 9.88
C ASN A 82 19.28 -6.61 10.32
N ASP A 83 18.25 -5.76 10.33
CA ASP A 83 18.31 -4.33 10.68
C ASP A 83 17.31 -3.93 11.77
N GLU A 84 16.96 -4.87 12.65
CA GLU A 84 16.02 -4.62 13.75
C GLU A 84 16.63 -3.73 14.82
N GLU A 85 15.95 -2.65 15.12
CA GLU A 85 16.33 -1.69 16.16
C GLU A 85 15.09 -1.00 16.76
N TYR A 86 15.27 -0.32 17.89
CA TYR A 86 14.22 0.56 18.42
C TYR A 86 14.16 1.84 17.59
N LEU A 87 13.07 2.01 16.88
CA LEU A 87 12.84 3.13 15.98
C LEU A 87 11.75 4.05 16.51
N LYS A 88 11.97 5.35 16.46
CA LYS A 88 10.92 6.34 16.68
C LYS A 88 9.93 6.29 15.51
N ILE A 89 8.68 5.98 15.83
CA ILE A 89 7.62 5.85 14.81
C ILE A 89 7.43 7.19 14.11
N ASN A 90 7.42 8.29 14.88
CA ASN A 90 7.14 9.62 14.38
C ASN A 90 8.17 10.09 13.33
N ASP A 91 9.46 9.80 13.49
CA ASP A 91 10.50 10.20 12.54
C ASP A 91 10.25 9.61 11.14
N THR A 92 9.91 8.32 11.09
CA THR A 92 9.58 7.65 9.82
C THR A 92 8.24 8.14 9.25
N LEU A 93 7.26 8.39 10.11
CA LEU A 93 5.93 8.84 9.74
C LEU A 93 5.97 10.25 9.13
N GLU A 94 6.68 11.20 9.74
CA GLU A 94 6.81 12.57 9.22
C GLU A 94 7.40 12.61 7.82
N ASP A 95 8.45 11.82 7.57
CA ASP A 95 9.06 11.72 6.25
C ASP A 95 8.08 11.19 5.18
N ILE A 96 7.18 10.29 5.59
CA ILE A 96 6.15 9.74 4.71
C ILE A 96 5.04 10.78 4.50
N LEU A 97 4.55 11.42 5.55
CA LEU A 97 3.49 12.43 5.47
C LEU A 97 3.89 13.60 4.55
N LYS A 98 5.13 14.08 4.63
CA LYS A 98 5.66 15.12 3.72
C LYS A 98 5.51 14.75 2.24
N LYS A 99 5.67 13.47 1.89
CA LYS A 99 5.52 13.01 0.49
C LYS A 99 4.09 13.06 0.00
N TYR A 100 3.12 12.90 0.90
CA TYR A 100 1.69 12.91 0.55
C TYR A 100 1.01 14.24 0.83
N GLU A 101 1.73 15.24 1.36
CA GLU A 101 1.20 16.56 1.75
C GLU A 101 0.49 17.26 0.57
N ILE A 102 1.12 17.29 -0.60
CA ILE A 102 0.54 17.94 -1.79
C ILE A 102 -0.79 17.27 -2.15
N LEU A 103 -0.85 15.95 -2.18
CA LEU A 103 -2.06 15.20 -2.53
C LEU A 103 -3.15 15.36 -1.47
N ALA A 104 -2.79 15.34 -0.20
CA ALA A 104 -3.70 15.58 0.91
C ALA A 104 -4.29 17.01 0.84
N ASN A 105 -3.46 18.01 0.57
CA ASN A 105 -3.87 19.40 0.41
C ASN A 105 -4.80 19.59 -0.80
N GLN A 106 -4.52 18.96 -1.93
CA GLN A 106 -5.40 18.99 -3.12
C GLN A 106 -6.80 18.44 -2.81
N LYS A 107 -6.89 17.40 -2.00
CA LYS A 107 -8.15 16.81 -1.51
C LYS A 107 -8.71 17.54 -0.28
N LYS A 108 -8.01 18.53 0.28
CA LYS A 108 -8.37 19.21 1.54
C LYS A 108 -8.54 18.23 2.70
N ILE A 109 -7.72 17.18 2.75
CA ILE A 109 -7.73 16.21 3.84
C ILE A 109 -7.06 16.83 5.06
N THR A 110 -7.71 16.72 6.22
CA THR A 110 -7.12 17.06 7.51
C THR A 110 -6.35 15.86 8.04
N VAL A 111 -5.05 16.01 8.27
CA VAL A 111 -4.21 14.94 8.84
C VAL A 111 -3.85 15.32 10.27
N ASN A 112 -4.27 14.50 11.22
CA ASN A 112 -3.98 14.66 12.65
C ASN A 112 -3.00 13.57 13.08
N ASN A 113 -1.79 13.96 13.46
CA ASN A 113 -0.79 13.07 14.02
C ASN A 113 -0.68 13.30 15.53
N TYR A 114 -1.01 12.29 16.33
CA TYR A 114 -0.99 12.31 17.79
C TYR A 114 0.18 11.50 18.37
N ILE A 115 1.10 10.99 17.52
CA ILE A 115 2.28 10.25 17.96
C ILE A 115 3.33 11.26 18.41
N LEU A 116 3.91 11.04 19.59
CA LEU A 116 4.94 11.89 20.15
C LEU A 116 6.33 11.23 20.05
N ASP A 117 6.65 10.36 20.98
CA ASP A 117 8.03 9.82 21.15
C ASP A 117 8.05 8.29 21.32
N GLU A 118 7.00 7.63 20.82
CA GLU A 118 6.86 6.19 20.94
C GLU A 118 7.80 5.45 19.98
N ASN A 119 8.38 4.35 20.50
CA ASN A 119 9.31 3.50 19.76
C ASN A 119 8.67 2.15 19.45
N VAL A 120 9.14 1.52 18.37
CA VAL A 120 8.81 0.14 18.03
C VAL A 120 10.09 -0.63 17.70
N TYR A 121 10.18 -1.90 18.12
CA TYR A 121 11.29 -2.77 17.74
C TYR A 121 10.97 -3.50 16.44
N ILE A 122 11.59 -3.07 15.34
CA ILE A 122 11.34 -3.59 13.99
C ILE A 122 12.47 -3.16 13.05
N GLY A 123 12.62 -3.82 11.91
CA GLY A 123 13.55 -3.37 10.88
C GLY A 123 13.12 -2.03 10.26
N LYS A 124 14.07 -1.12 10.05
CA LYS A 124 13.83 0.23 9.49
C LYS A 124 13.12 0.19 8.15
N THR A 125 13.54 -0.73 7.29
CA THR A 125 12.91 -0.93 5.97
C THR A 125 11.49 -1.44 6.11
N ALA A 126 11.24 -2.37 7.04
CA ALA A 126 9.92 -2.92 7.31
C ALA A 126 8.95 -1.82 7.80
N LEU A 127 9.35 -1.02 8.79
CA LEU A 127 8.54 0.08 9.32
C LEU A 127 8.17 1.07 8.20
N LYS A 128 9.14 1.45 7.37
CA LYS A 128 8.94 2.37 6.26
C LYS A 128 7.94 1.81 5.22
N ILE A 129 8.03 0.53 4.89
CA ILE A 129 7.09 -0.12 3.95
C ILE A 129 5.68 -0.17 4.54
N ILE A 130 5.54 -0.57 5.81
CA ILE A 130 4.25 -0.63 6.51
C ILE A 130 3.58 0.75 6.49
N LEU A 131 4.25 1.76 7.06
CA LEU A 131 3.69 3.10 7.19
C LEU A 131 3.41 3.73 5.81
N SER A 132 4.30 3.55 4.83
CA SER A 132 4.08 4.08 3.48
C SER A 132 2.85 3.48 2.79
N ASN A 133 2.60 2.17 2.94
CA ASN A 133 1.42 1.54 2.37
C ASN A 133 0.14 2.00 3.08
N LEU A 134 0.15 2.09 4.40
CA LEU A 134 -1.02 2.52 5.18
C LEU A 134 -1.37 3.99 4.92
N ILE A 135 -0.39 4.90 4.92
CA ILE A 135 -0.61 6.33 4.64
C ILE A 135 -1.02 6.54 3.17
N SER A 136 -0.38 5.85 2.23
CA SER A 136 -0.79 5.90 0.82
C SER A 136 -2.26 5.51 0.64
N ASN A 137 -2.69 4.43 1.30
CA ASN A 137 -4.06 3.98 1.26
C ASN A 137 -5.00 5.00 1.93
N ALA A 138 -4.65 5.51 3.10
CA ALA A 138 -5.43 6.51 3.80
C ALA A 138 -5.67 7.73 2.91
N VAL A 139 -4.62 8.34 2.33
CA VAL A 139 -4.76 9.52 1.45
C VAL A 139 -5.53 9.19 0.17
N LYS A 140 -5.35 7.99 -0.39
CA LYS A 140 -6.02 7.56 -1.61
C LYS A 140 -7.53 7.41 -1.41
N TYR A 141 -7.94 6.76 -0.32
CA TYR A 141 -9.33 6.36 -0.09
C TYR A 141 -10.13 7.35 0.76
N THR A 142 -9.48 8.34 1.37
CA THR A 142 -10.17 9.46 2.02
C THR A 142 -10.79 10.36 0.96
N ASP A 143 -12.06 10.73 1.18
CA ASP A 143 -12.76 11.66 0.31
C ASP A 143 -12.25 13.10 0.47
N VAL A 144 -12.70 13.98 -0.44
CA VAL A 144 -12.43 15.43 -0.36
C VAL A 144 -13.02 15.99 0.95
N ASN A 145 -12.25 16.84 1.64
CA ASN A 145 -12.54 17.38 2.98
C ASN A 145 -12.63 16.30 4.08
N GLY A 146 -12.09 15.09 3.85
CA GLY A 146 -12.06 14.02 4.84
C GLY A 146 -10.95 14.20 5.89
N VAL A 147 -10.84 13.20 6.77
CA VAL A 147 -9.93 13.23 7.93
C VAL A 147 -9.10 11.95 7.97
N ILE A 148 -7.83 12.07 8.32
CA ILE A 148 -6.92 10.98 8.67
C ILE A 148 -6.41 11.25 10.08
N ASN A 149 -6.61 10.30 11.00
CA ASN A 149 -6.08 10.35 12.36
C ASN A 149 -5.06 9.23 12.57
N ILE A 150 -3.93 9.57 13.19
CA ILE A 150 -2.84 8.64 13.48
C ILE A 150 -2.47 8.81 14.94
N GLY A 151 -2.42 7.71 15.69
CA GLY A 151 -2.11 7.78 17.11
C GLY A 151 -1.87 6.41 17.72
N ILE A 152 -1.67 6.39 19.05
CA ILE A 152 -1.44 5.17 19.83
C ILE A 152 -2.40 5.17 21.00
N VAL A 153 -3.13 4.05 21.18
CA VAL A 153 -4.03 3.82 22.31
C VAL A 153 -3.88 2.37 22.79
N ASN A 154 -3.59 2.20 24.08
CA ASN A 154 -3.44 0.88 24.71
C ASN A 154 -2.49 -0.05 23.93
N ASP A 155 -1.30 0.44 23.60
CA ASP A 155 -0.25 -0.26 22.83
C ASP A 155 -0.60 -0.56 21.37
N TRP A 156 -1.67 0.02 20.85
CA TRP A 156 -2.06 -0.10 19.46
C TRP A 156 -1.80 1.21 18.70
N LEU A 157 -0.87 1.17 17.76
CA LEU A 157 -0.77 2.18 16.72
C LEU A 157 -2.00 2.04 15.83
N TYR A 158 -2.74 3.11 15.63
CA TYR A 158 -3.86 3.16 14.70
C TYR A 158 -3.63 4.21 13.62
N ILE A 159 -4.07 3.87 12.43
CA ILE A 159 -4.22 4.79 11.32
C ILE A 159 -5.67 4.64 10.87
N GLU A 160 -6.44 5.69 11.01
CA GLU A 160 -7.84 5.72 10.59
C GLU A 160 -8.08 6.81 9.57
N ASN A 161 -8.95 6.53 8.62
CA ASN A 161 -9.34 7.49 7.60
C ASN A 161 -10.83 7.44 7.33
N SER A 162 -11.44 8.61 7.15
CA SER A 162 -12.82 8.70 6.67
C SER A 162 -12.89 8.20 5.22
N TYR A 163 -13.95 7.48 4.86
CA TYR A 163 -14.06 6.85 3.54
C TYR A 163 -15.29 7.26 2.73
N GLY A 164 -16.17 8.10 3.30
CA GLY A 164 -17.39 8.58 2.65
C GLY A 164 -18.22 7.44 2.07
N ASN A 165 -18.38 7.42 0.73
CA ASN A 165 -19.14 6.38 0.02
C ASN A 165 -18.32 5.12 -0.33
N ASN A 166 -17.05 5.07 0.04
CA ASN A 166 -16.13 3.98 -0.34
C ASN A 166 -16.14 2.81 0.65
N LYS A 167 -17.29 2.43 1.18
CA LYS A 167 -17.43 1.34 2.14
C LYS A 167 -16.91 0.01 1.56
N ILE A 168 -16.09 -0.68 2.34
CA ILE A 168 -15.56 -1.99 1.97
C ILE A 168 -16.64 -3.05 2.23
N SER A 169 -17.07 -3.75 1.19
CA SER A 169 -18.14 -4.74 1.28
C SER A 169 -17.74 -6.07 1.93
N ASN A 170 -16.44 -6.39 1.94
CA ASN A 170 -15.92 -7.64 2.49
C ASN A 170 -14.58 -7.43 3.19
N MET A 171 -14.65 -7.20 4.51
CA MET A 171 -13.47 -6.96 5.35
C MET A 171 -12.55 -8.20 5.49
N ASP A 172 -13.08 -9.41 5.36
CA ASP A 172 -12.28 -10.65 5.49
C ASP A 172 -11.27 -10.81 4.37
N LYS A 173 -11.53 -10.17 3.23
CA LYS A 173 -10.70 -10.28 2.02
C LYS A 173 -9.76 -9.10 1.77
N ILE A 174 -9.69 -8.12 2.66
CA ILE A 174 -8.85 -6.92 2.41
C ILE A 174 -7.35 -7.24 2.39
N PHE A 175 -6.96 -8.34 3.01
CA PHE A 175 -5.58 -8.84 3.02
C PHE A 175 -5.27 -9.84 1.90
N ASP A 176 -6.30 -10.27 1.15
CA ASP A 176 -6.07 -11.12 0.00
C ASP A 176 -5.41 -10.33 -1.12
N VAL A 177 -4.61 -11.00 -1.92
CA VAL A 177 -4.10 -10.43 -3.17
C VAL A 177 -5.30 -10.22 -4.10
N LYS A 178 -5.84 -9.01 -4.12
CA LYS A 178 -6.94 -8.64 -5.02
C LYS A 178 -6.37 -8.02 -6.27
N PHE A 179 -6.45 -8.77 -7.35
CA PHE A 179 -6.25 -8.27 -8.70
C PHE A 179 -7.61 -7.96 -9.31
N ASP A 180 -8.25 -6.89 -8.81
CA ASP A 180 -9.54 -6.45 -9.36
C ASP A 180 -9.27 -5.59 -10.60
N LEU A 181 -9.40 -6.20 -11.75
CA LEU A 181 -9.20 -5.58 -13.06
C LEU A 181 -10.20 -4.44 -13.36
N ASN A 182 -11.24 -4.26 -12.55
CA ASN A 182 -12.35 -3.34 -12.81
C ASN A 182 -12.30 -2.03 -12.00
N LYS A 183 -11.33 -1.85 -11.11
CA LYS A 183 -11.15 -0.58 -10.39
C LYS A 183 -9.87 0.10 -10.86
N GLU A 184 -10.02 1.11 -11.70
CA GLU A 184 -8.97 2.07 -12.01
C GLU A 184 -8.29 2.52 -10.71
N ASN A 185 -6.98 2.27 -10.58
CA ASN A 185 -6.13 2.70 -9.47
C ASN A 185 -6.13 1.91 -8.14
N SER A 186 -6.60 0.68 -8.04
CA SER A 186 -6.45 -0.10 -6.81
C SER A 186 -5.49 -1.27 -6.96
N ASN A 187 -4.21 -1.07 -6.67
CA ASN A 187 -3.25 -2.16 -6.50
C ASN A 187 -3.55 -2.85 -5.18
N GLY A 188 -4.23 -3.99 -5.19
CA GLY A 188 -4.58 -4.77 -4.00
C GLY A 188 -3.39 -5.34 -3.20
N LEU A 189 -2.17 -4.91 -3.52
CA LEU A 189 -0.93 -5.40 -2.92
C LEU A 189 -0.57 -4.74 -1.60
N GLY A 190 -0.98 -3.49 -1.35
CA GLY A 190 -0.49 -2.71 -0.21
C GLY A 190 -0.78 -3.36 1.15
N LEU A 191 -2.03 -3.74 1.43
CA LEU A 191 -2.41 -4.40 2.68
C LEU A 191 -1.91 -5.84 2.76
N TYR A 192 -1.80 -6.55 1.64
CA TYR A 192 -1.15 -7.85 1.57
C TYR A 192 0.32 -7.78 2.00
N ILE A 193 1.08 -6.80 1.51
CA ILE A 193 2.47 -6.57 1.90
C ILE A 193 2.56 -6.26 3.39
N VAL A 194 1.71 -5.36 3.89
CA VAL A 194 1.66 -5.01 5.32
C VAL A 194 1.41 -6.24 6.18
N SER A 195 0.40 -7.05 5.83
CA SER A 195 0.07 -8.26 6.59
C SER A 195 1.22 -9.29 6.58
N ASN A 196 1.90 -9.48 5.46
CA ASN A 196 3.05 -10.39 5.37
C ASN A 196 4.22 -9.91 6.24
N ILE A 197 4.55 -8.62 6.21
CA ILE A 197 5.61 -8.07 7.06
C ILE A 197 5.24 -8.27 8.54
N LEU A 198 4.05 -7.87 8.96
CA LEU A 198 3.61 -7.99 10.35
C LEU A 198 3.59 -9.45 10.83
N ASN A 199 3.13 -10.37 9.99
CA ASN A 199 3.18 -11.81 10.28
C ASN A 199 4.61 -12.34 10.43
N ASN A 200 5.57 -11.87 9.60
CA ASN A 200 6.98 -12.26 9.70
C ASN A 200 7.62 -11.81 11.03
N TYR A 201 7.21 -10.64 11.53
CA TYR A 201 7.64 -10.12 12.83
C TYR A 201 6.78 -10.62 14.01
N ASN A 202 5.79 -11.50 13.79
CA ASN A 202 4.80 -11.94 14.77
C ASN A 202 4.07 -10.78 15.48
N ILE A 203 3.85 -9.69 14.77
CA ILE A 203 3.14 -8.50 15.27
C ILE A 203 1.64 -8.65 15.00
N GLU A 204 0.83 -8.52 16.06
CA GLU A 204 -0.63 -8.56 15.94
C GLU A 204 -1.16 -7.29 15.24
N TYR A 205 -2.11 -7.45 14.34
CA TYR A 205 -2.77 -6.36 13.63
C TYR A 205 -4.25 -6.63 13.40
N LYS A 206 -5.03 -5.57 13.21
CA LYS A 206 -6.47 -5.63 12.97
C LYS A 206 -6.88 -4.54 11.98
N ALA A 207 -7.85 -4.85 11.12
CA ALA A 207 -8.52 -3.85 10.31
C ALA A 207 -10.01 -3.86 10.65
N LEU A 208 -10.55 -2.69 10.90
CA LEU A 208 -11.93 -2.47 11.32
C LEU A 208 -12.56 -1.39 10.43
N GLN A 209 -13.86 -1.43 10.31
CA GLN A 209 -14.63 -0.40 9.63
C GLN A 209 -15.90 -0.15 10.42
N ASP A 210 -16.14 1.11 10.77
CA ASP A 210 -17.41 1.56 11.36
C ASP A 210 -18.25 2.33 10.32
N GLU A 211 -19.08 3.26 10.73
CA GLU A 211 -19.95 4.04 9.82
C GLU A 211 -19.19 5.16 9.10
N GLU A 212 -18.10 5.66 9.66
CA GLU A 212 -17.37 6.84 9.16
C GLU A 212 -15.93 6.52 8.79
N PHE A 213 -15.27 5.58 9.50
CA PHE A 213 -13.85 5.36 9.41
C PHE A 213 -13.48 3.92 9.05
N PHE A 214 -12.46 3.79 8.20
CA PHE A 214 -11.65 2.59 8.10
C PHE A 214 -10.45 2.74 9.04
N ILE A 215 -10.20 1.73 9.89
CA ILE A 215 -9.20 1.78 10.94
C ILE A 215 -8.25 0.59 10.81
N PHE A 216 -6.96 0.85 10.63
CA PHE A 216 -5.92 -0.18 10.70
C PHE A 216 -5.17 -0.06 12.02
N LYS A 217 -5.02 -1.15 12.76
CA LYS A 217 -4.34 -1.20 14.06
C LYS A 217 -3.18 -2.18 14.04
N ILE A 218 -2.06 -1.79 14.64
CA ILE A 218 -0.84 -2.59 14.80
C ILE A 218 -0.45 -2.58 16.27
N LYS A 219 -0.21 -3.75 16.86
CA LYS A 219 0.29 -3.88 18.23
C LYS A 219 1.78 -3.54 18.27
N ILE A 220 2.17 -2.47 18.97
CA ILE A 220 3.55 -1.98 18.96
C ILE A 220 4.36 -2.38 20.20
N PHE A 221 3.67 -2.78 21.27
CA PHE A 221 4.28 -3.36 22.49
C PHE A 221 3.67 -4.73 22.75
N SER A 222 4.49 -5.73 22.98
CA SER A 222 4.12 -7.09 23.40
C SER A 222 4.72 -7.40 24.77
#